data_03dc252b43392c4f2219dabc2a20d4fc
#
_entry.id   03dc252b43392c4f2219dabc2a20d4fc
#
_cell.length_a   1.000
_cell.length_b   1.000
_cell.length_c   1.000
_cell.angle_alpha   90.00
_cell.angle_beta   90.00
_cell.angle_gamma   90.00
#
_symmetry.space_group_name_H-M   'P 1'
#
loop_
_entity.id
_entity.type
_entity.pdbx_description
1 polymer ?
#
loop_
_entity_poly.entity_id
_entity_poly.type
_entity_poly.pdbx_seq_one_letter_code
_entity_poly.pdbx_strand_id
1 'polypeptide(L)'
;MVKNIVFDLGNVIIDLDLDKTEQELKKIFGQNLGEKLENAGLEHLFTDYEKGLMREDEFLDQLQSIDANAISRRRIIDAWNAMLLGTTYHRLSMLKELKKTHSVFLLSNTNATHLDWVYDDLKKTYSISDFERQFFHKAYFSHLVNKRKPEPDIFEFVLKDAGIDPTETLFIDDNADNVAAASQWGIKCIHHRIGDEVCDVMSNFTGLSLS
;
A
#
# COMPACT_ATOMS: atom_id res chain seq x y z
N MET A 1 -16.56 15.66 -14.81
CA MET A 1 -16.81 15.59 -13.33
C MET A 1 -16.19 14.29 -12.85
N VAL A 2 -15.52 14.28 -11.68
CA VAL A 2 -14.95 13.04 -11.13
C VAL A 2 -16.07 12.11 -10.69
N LYS A 3 -16.00 10.86 -11.12
CA LYS A 3 -16.93 9.77 -10.75
C LYS A 3 -16.21 8.66 -9.99
N ASN A 4 -14.91 8.51 -10.25
CA ASN A 4 -14.09 7.43 -9.71
C ASN A 4 -12.96 7.99 -8.86
N ILE A 5 -12.71 7.39 -7.71
CA ILE A 5 -11.62 7.78 -6.81
C ILE A 5 -10.79 6.54 -6.54
N VAL A 6 -9.49 6.62 -6.82
CA VAL A 6 -8.50 5.57 -6.56
C VAL A 6 -7.58 6.06 -5.46
N PHE A 7 -7.57 5.38 -4.33
CA PHE A 7 -6.68 5.69 -3.20
C PHE A 7 -5.46 4.78 -3.20
N ASP A 8 -4.30 5.32 -2.86
CA ASP A 8 -3.23 4.52 -2.28
C ASP A 8 -3.61 4.10 -0.85
N LEU A 9 -2.90 3.11 -0.33
CA LEU A 9 -3.08 2.60 1.03
C LEU A 9 -2.11 3.29 2.01
N GLY A 10 -0.81 3.16 1.77
CA GLY A 10 0.23 3.66 2.66
C GLY A 10 0.31 5.18 2.69
N ASN A 11 0.47 5.78 3.87
CA ASN A 11 0.48 7.23 4.10
C ASN A 11 -0.74 8.00 3.54
N VAL A 12 -1.76 7.31 3.06
CA VAL A 12 -3.04 7.89 2.63
C VAL A 12 -4.17 7.37 3.52
N ILE A 13 -4.39 6.06 3.55
CA ILE A 13 -5.41 5.42 4.39
C ILE A 13 -4.80 4.84 5.67
N ILE A 14 -3.59 4.29 5.60
CA ILE A 14 -2.85 3.71 6.72
C ILE A 14 -1.57 4.52 6.93
N ASP A 15 -1.30 4.91 8.17
CA ASP A 15 -0.04 5.60 8.50
C ASP A 15 1.13 4.62 8.44
N LEU A 16 2.25 5.07 7.87
CA LEU A 16 3.50 4.32 7.78
C LEU A 16 4.66 5.07 8.42
N ASP A 17 5.58 4.30 9.01
CA ASP A 17 6.89 4.77 9.48
C ASP A 17 7.96 3.82 8.92
N LEU A 18 8.44 4.10 7.72
CA LEU A 18 9.40 3.26 7.01
C LEU A 18 10.71 3.08 7.78
N ASP A 19 11.13 4.09 8.55
CA ASP A 19 12.35 4.05 9.34
C ASP A 19 12.30 2.94 10.41
N LYS A 20 11.13 2.63 10.94
CA LYS A 20 10.97 1.55 11.93
C LYS A 20 11.31 0.18 11.33
N THR A 21 10.82 -0.14 10.16
CA THR A 21 11.16 -1.41 9.50
C THR A 21 12.66 -1.50 9.22
N GLU A 22 13.25 -0.43 8.69
CA GLU A 22 14.68 -0.38 8.44
C GLU A 22 15.49 -0.59 9.72
N GLN A 23 15.11 0.08 10.81
CA GLN A 23 15.76 -0.05 12.12
C GLN A 23 15.62 -1.47 12.69
N GLU A 24 14.41 -2.05 12.64
CA GLU A 24 14.18 -3.41 13.16
C GLU A 24 14.92 -4.47 12.33
N LEU A 25 14.94 -4.36 11.02
CA LEU A 25 15.72 -5.25 10.16
C LEU A 25 17.23 -5.11 10.41
N LYS A 26 17.74 -3.87 10.59
CA LYS A 26 19.15 -3.65 10.95
C LYS A 26 19.51 -4.20 12.33
N LYS A 27 18.59 -4.23 13.29
CA LYS A 27 18.81 -4.89 14.59
C LYS A 27 18.95 -6.42 14.47
N ILE A 28 18.26 -6.98 13.49
CA ILE A 28 18.26 -8.44 13.24
C ILE A 28 19.48 -8.85 12.42
N PHE A 29 19.71 -8.17 11.30
CA PHE A 29 20.69 -8.56 10.28
C PHE A 29 22.01 -7.78 10.32
N GLY A 30 22.08 -6.73 11.14
CA GLY A 30 23.23 -5.82 11.25
C GLY A 30 23.08 -4.59 10.35
N GLN A 31 23.92 -3.56 10.64
CA GLN A 31 23.90 -2.27 9.93
C GLN A 31 24.23 -2.39 8.44
N ASN A 32 24.92 -3.44 8.05
CA ASN A 32 25.33 -3.70 6.68
C ASN A 32 24.34 -4.63 5.92
N LEU A 33 23.05 -4.61 6.27
CA LEU A 33 22.02 -5.43 5.61
C LEU A 33 22.01 -5.24 4.08
N GLY A 34 22.14 -4.00 3.59
CA GLY A 34 22.18 -3.72 2.15
C GLY A 34 23.33 -4.44 1.45
N GLU A 35 24.54 -4.38 2.00
CA GLU A 35 25.71 -5.09 1.48
C GLU A 35 25.52 -6.62 1.51
N LYS A 36 24.88 -7.14 2.56
CA LYS A 36 24.58 -8.57 2.64
C LYS A 36 23.62 -9.03 1.57
N LEU A 37 22.57 -8.23 1.29
CA LEU A 37 21.61 -8.49 0.21
C LEU A 37 22.30 -8.45 -1.16
N GLU A 38 23.11 -7.42 -1.42
CA GLU A 38 23.88 -7.29 -2.66
C GLU A 38 24.83 -8.48 -2.87
N ASN A 39 25.61 -8.83 -1.86
CA ASN A 39 26.53 -9.96 -1.91
C ASN A 39 25.83 -11.33 -2.13
N ALA A 40 24.57 -11.42 -1.73
CA ALA A 40 23.72 -12.59 -1.96
C ALA A 40 22.97 -12.56 -3.30
N GLY A 41 23.07 -11.47 -4.09
CA GLY A 41 22.28 -11.26 -5.32
C GLY A 41 20.78 -11.07 -5.06
N LEU A 42 20.44 -10.45 -3.94
CA LEU A 42 19.07 -10.27 -3.44
C LEU A 42 18.64 -8.78 -3.42
N GLU A 43 19.23 -7.94 -4.25
CA GLU A 43 18.95 -6.49 -4.30
C GLU A 43 17.49 -6.20 -4.62
N HIS A 44 16.84 -7.09 -5.35
CA HIS A 44 15.44 -6.96 -5.77
C HIS A 44 14.44 -7.69 -4.86
N LEU A 45 14.92 -8.33 -3.76
CA LEU A 45 14.12 -9.20 -2.91
C LEU A 45 12.78 -8.55 -2.48
N PHE A 46 12.85 -7.35 -1.95
CA PHE A 46 11.66 -6.64 -1.47
C PHE A 46 10.71 -6.26 -2.61
N THR A 47 11.26 -5.77 -3.72
CA THR A 47 10.48 -5.39 -4.90
C THR A 47 9.81 -6.59 -5.55
N ASP A 48 10.50 -7.71 -5.64
CA ASP A 48 9.98 -8.94 -6.22
C ASP A 48 8.87 -9.53 -5.33
N TYR A 49 9.03 -9.44 -4.01
CA TYR A 49 7.97 -9.84 -3.08
C TYR A 49 6.74 -8.94 -3.19
N GLU A 50 6.91 -7.62 -3.28
CA GLU A 50 5.80 -6.68 -3.53
C GLU A 50 5.12 -6.88 -4.89
N LYS A 51 5.82 -7.40 -5.88
CA LYS A 51 5.24 -7.78 -7.18
C LYS A 51 4.59 -9.17 -7.19
N GLY A 52 4.66 -9.93 -6.08
CA GLY A 52 4.16 -11.30 -6.03
C GLY A 52 4.94 -12.29 -6.90
N LEU A 53 6.20 -11.96 -7.23
CA LEU A 53 7.10 -12.85 -8.00
C LEU A 53 7.67 -13.98 -7.13
N MET A 54 7.48 -13.89 -5.83
CA MET A 54 7.81 -14.94 -4.87
C MET A 54 6.74 -15.04 -3.79
N ARG A 55 6.63 -16.20 -3.15
CA ARG A 55 5.74 -16.44 -2.01
C ARG A 55 6.40 -15.99 -0.71
N GLU A 56 5.60 -15.81 0.34
CA GLU A 56 6.08 -15.44 1.68
C GLU A 56 7.17 -16.40 2.21
N ASP A 57 6.97 -17.69 2.04
CA ASP A 57 7.96 -18.70 2.47
C ASP A 57 9.31 -18.48 1.80
N GLU A 58 9.33 -18.24 0.49
CA GLU A 58 10.53 -17.99 -0.30
C GLU A 58 11.22 -16.69 0.12
N PHE A 59 10.45 -15.64 0.36
CA PHE A 59 10.94 -14.35 0.87
C PHE A 59 11.62 -14.52 2.24
N LEU A 60 10.96 -15.22 3.16
CA LEU A 60 11.51 -15.47 4.49
C LEU A 60 12.75 -16.37 4.47
N ASP A 61 12.76 -17.40 3.61
CA ASP A 61 13.92 -18.30 3.45
C ASP A 61 15.14 -17.53 2.91
N GLN A 62 14.92 -16.65 1.92
CA GLN A 62 16.00 -15.82 1.37
C GLN A 62 16.55 -14.84 2.42
N LEU A 63 15.70 -14.19 3.21
CA LEU A 63 16.14 -13.35 4.32
C LEU A 63 16.90 -14.15 5.39
N GLN A 64 16.43 -15.35 5.74
CA GLN A 64 17.15 -16.20 6.69
C GLN A 64 18.53 -16.63 6.17
N SER A 65 18.70 -16.80 4.86
CA SER A 65 19.95 -17.24 4.25
C SER A 65 21.09 -16.21 4.31
N ILE A 66 20.78 -14.93 4.48
CA ILE A 66 21.81 -13.87 4.52
C ILE A 66 22.52 -13.74 5.88
N ASP A 67 22.06 -14.45 6.89
CA ASP A 67 22.73 -14.48 8.21
C ASP A 67 22.89 -15.92 8.72
N ALA A 68 24.07 -16.24 9.20
CA ALA A 68 24.39 -17.57 9.76
C ALA A 68 23.65 -17.86 11.08
N ASN A 69 23.08 -16.85 11.72
CA ASN A 69 22.30 -17.03 12.94
C ASN A 69 20.89 -17.51 12.62
N ALA A 70 20.38 -18.46 13.39
CA ALA A 70 19.03 -18.97 13.24
C ALA A 70 17.97 -17.92 13.69
N ILE A 71 17.63 -17.01 12.78
CA ILE A 71 16.60 -15.99 13.02
C ILE A 71 15.22 -16.62 12.76
N SER A 72 14.31 -16.52 13.72
CA SER A 72 12.96 -17.03 13.52
C SER A 72 12.18 -16.19 12.49
N ARG A 73 11.38 -16.86 11.65
CA ARG A 73 10.47 -16.20 10.68
C ARG A 73 9.58 -15.18 11.36
N ARG A 74 9.04 -15.48 12.54
CA ARG A 74 8.21 -14.56 13.32
C ARG A 74 8.92 -13.24 13.58
N ARG A 75 10.19 -13.29 13.98
CA ARG A 75 10.97 -12.08 14.24
C ARG A 75 11.22 -11.24 12.98
N ILE A 76 11.40 -11.89 11.84
CA ILE A 76 11.52 -11.21 10.54
C ILE A 76 10.20 -10.55 10.17
N ILE A 77 9.08 -11.26 10.30
CA ILE A 77 7.74 -10.75 10.03
C ILE A 77 7.43 -9.54 10.92
N ASP A 78 7.71 -9.62 12.22
CA ASP A 78 7.48 -8.52 13.14
C ASP A 78 8.32 -7.28 12.77
N ALA A 79 9.58 -7.47 12.36
CA ALA A 79 10.44 -6.38 11.89
C ALA A 79 9.97 -5.80 10.54
N TRP A 80 9.54 -6.66 9.62
CA TRP A 80 9.01 -6.25 8.31
C TRP A 80 7.73 -5.43 8.45
N ASN A 81 6.85 -5.81 9.36
CA ASN A 81 5.59 -5.11 9.63
C ASN A 81 5.73 -3.88 10.56
N ALA A 82 6.92 -3.60 11.09
CA ALA A 82 7.11 -2.52 12.08
C ALA A 82 6.74 -1.12 11.55
N MET A 83 6.77 -0.92 10.22
CA MET A 83 6.34 0.32 9.59
C MET A 83 4.84 0.58 9.68
N LEU A 84 4.01 -0.44 9.85
CA LEU A 84 2.56 -0.33 9.79
C LEU A 84 2.02 0.23 11.12
N LEU A 85 1.39 1.40 11.06
CA LEU A 85 0.87 2.09 12.25
C LEU A 85 -0.66 2.00 12.39
N GLY A 86 -1.34 1.46 11.36
CA GLY A 86 -2.79 1.36 11.32
C GLY A 86 -3.49 2.57 10.71
N THR A 87 -4.81 2.65 10.89
CA THR A 87 -5.66 3.71 10.34
C THR A 87 -6.56 4.30 11.42
N THR A 88 -7.27 5.39 11.10
CA THR A 88 -8.27 5.98 11.99
C THR A 88 -9.69 5.60 11.57
N TYR A 89 -10.62 5.58 12.54
CA TYR A 89 -12.04 5.39 12.22
C TYR A 89 -12.57 6.49 11.29
N HIS A 90 -12.03 7.68 11.40
CA HIS A 90 -12.38 8.84 10.56
C HIS A 90 -12.13 8.56 9.07
N ARG A 91 -10.96 8.03 8.72
CA ARG A 91 -10.63 7.65 7.33
C ARG A 91 -11.55 6.53 6.81
N LEU A 92 -11.86 5.56 7.66
CA LEU A 92 -12.80 4.49 7.32
C LEU A 92 -14.22 5.02 7.08
N SER A 93 -14.65 5.98 7.90
CA SER A 93 -15.95 6.67 7.73
C SER A 93 -16.00 7.45 6.42
N MET A 94 -14.94 8.23 6.12
CA MET A 94 -14.78 8.93 4.85
C MET A 94 -14.96 8.01 3.63
N LEU A 95 -14.28 6.86 3.63
CA LEU A 95 -14.39 5.89 2.52
C LEU A 95 -15.84 5.40 2.34
N LYS A 96 -16.55 5.13 3.43
CA LYS A 96 -17.99 4.75 3.38
C LYS A 96 -18.87 5.86 2.81
N GLU A 97 -18.63 7.09 3.20
CA GLU A 97 -19.42 8.23 2.68
C GLU A 97 -19.12 8.47 1.19
N LEU A 98 -17.86 8.46 0.79
CA LEU A 98 -17.48 8.59 -0.61
C LEU A 98 -18.06 7.48 -1.49
N LYS A 99 -18.13 6.27 -0.98
CA LYS A 99 -18.70 5.11 -1.70
C LYS A 99 -20.19 5.25 -2.02
N LYS A 100 -20.92 6.14 -1.35
CA LYS A 100 -22.34 6.42 -1.65
C LYS A 100 -22.52 7.26 -2.93
N THR A 101 -21.51 8.02 -3.32
CA THR A 101 -21.60 9.02 -4.39
C THR A 101 -20.58 8.82 -5.51
N HIS A 102 -19.52 8.07 -5.24
CA HIS A 102 -18.43 7.79 -6.18
C HIS A 102 -18.12 6.29 -6.22
N SER A 103 -17.54 5.84 -7.33
CA SER A 103 -16.87 4.53 -7.35
C SER A 103 -15.50 4.67 -6.69
N VAL A 104 -15.30 3.97 -5.57
CA VAL A 104 -14.07 4.06 -4.77
C VAL A 104 -13.25 2.80 -4.96
N PHE A 105 -11.97 2.96 -5.27
CA PHE A 105 -11.01 1.90 -5.52
C PHE A 105 -9.78 2.07 -4.64
N LEU A 106 -9.06 0.97 -4.41
CA LEU A 106 -7.76 0.93 -3.76
C LEU A 106 -6.71 0.44 -4.75
N LEU A 107 -5.54 1.08 -4.79
CA LEU A 107 -4.40 0.66 -5.59
C LEU A 107 -3.12 0.77 -4.76
N SER A 108 -2.63 -0.34 -4.24
CA SER A 108 -1.52 -0.38 -3.29
C SER A 108 -0.35 -1.25 -3.76
N ASN A 109 0.87 -0.72 -3.62
CA ASN A 109 2.07 -1.53 -3.61
C ASN A 109 2.20 -2.15 -2.22
N THR A 110 2.03 -3.47 -2.13
CA THR A 110 2.05 -4.20 -0.86
C THR A 110 2.37 -5.69 -1.10
N ASN A 111 2.42 -6.44 -0.02
CA ASN A 111 2.70 -7.87 -0.05
C ASN A 111 1.78 -8.62 0.92
N ALA A 112 1.81 -9.95 0.87
CA ALA A 112 0.94 -10.79 1.68
C ALA A 112 1.13 -10.55 3.18
N THR A 113 2.38 -10.48 3.65
CA THR A 113 2.71 -10.28 5.06
C THR A 113 2.16 -8.96 5.62
N HIS A 114 2.28 -7.86 4.86
CA HIS A 114 1.72 -6.57 5.26
C HIS A 114 0.20 -6.59 5.25
N LEU A 115 -0.40 -7.20 4.23
CA LEU A 115 -1.85 -7.24 4.10
C LEU A 115 -2.51 -8.06 5.20
N ASP A 116 -1.91 -9.18 5.60
CA ASP A 116 -2.36 -9.99 6.73
C ASP A 116 -2.33 -9.18 8.04
N TRP A 117 -1.26 -8.40 8.25
CA TRP A 117 -1.17 -7.51 9.40
C TRP A 117 -2.30 -6.46 9.40
N VAL A 118 -2.55 -5.83 8.24
CA VAL A 118 -3.62 -4.82 8.08
C VAL A 118 -4.98 -5.41 8.41
N TYR A 119 -5.30 -6.60 7.89
CA TYR A 119 -6.58 -7.26 8.19
C TYR A 119 -6.71 -7.62 9.67
N ASP A 120 -5.64 -8.10 10.27
CA ASP A 120 -5.60 -8.42 11.70
C ASP A 120 -5.80 -7.18 12.57
N ASP A 121 -5.16 -6.05 12.25
CA ASP A 121 -5.32 -4.79 12.96
C ASP A 121 -6.74 -4.24 12.83
N LEU A 122 -7.29 -4.18 11.62
CA LEU A 122 -8.66 -3.74 11.38
C LEU A 122 -9.70 -4.60 12.10
N LYS A 123 -9.48 -5.91 12.16
CA LYS A 123 -10.34 -6.83 12.89
C LYS A 123 -10.26 -6.62 14.39
N LYS A 124 -9.06 -6.45 14.94
CA LYS A 124 -8.83 -6.27 16.39
C LYS A 124 -9.31 -4.90 16.87
N THR A 125 -9.02 -3.85 16.09
CA THR A 125 -9.27 -2.47 16.52
C THR A 125 -10.71 -2.02 16.24
N TYR A 126 -11.27 -2.44 15.09
CA TYR A 126 -12.57 -1.95 14.61
C TYR A 126 -13.60 -3.04 14.36
N SER A 127 -13.28 -4.33 14.61
CA SER A 127 -14.13 -5.49 14.30
C SER A 127 -14.49 -5.59 12.81
N ILE A 128 -13.61 -5.12 11.93
CA ILE A 128 -13.77 -5.15 10.48
C ILE A 128 -13.08 -6.41 9.95
N SER A 129 -13.85 -7.30 9.31
CA SER A 129 -13.36 -8.57 8.73
C SER A 129 -13.45 -8.65 7.20
N ASP A 130 -14.02 -7.64 6.56
CA ASP A 130 -14.19 -7.56 5.10
C ASP A 130 -13.88 -6.13 4.64
N PHE A 131 -12.62 -5.74 4.80
CA PHE A 131 -12.13 -4.38 4.53
C PHE A 131 -12.40 -3.97 3.09
N GLU A 132 -12.02 -4.80 2.14
CA GLU A 132 -12.13 -4.46 0.73
C GLU A 132 -13.58 -4.17 0.33
N ARG A 133 -14.50 -5.10 0.61
CA ARG A 133 -15.91 -4.97 0.21
C ARG A 133 -16.65 -3.87 0.96
N GLN A 134 -16.28 -3.63 2.22
CA GLN A 134 -16.92 -2.58 3.01
C GLN A 134 -16.58 -1.19 2.49
N PHE A 135 -15.33 -0.95 2.09
CA PHE A 135 -14.83 0.39 1.82
C PHE A 135 -14.57 0.69 0.34
N PHE A 136 -14.37 -0.34 -0.49
CA PHE A 136 -14.05 -0.16 -1.90
C PHE A 136 -15.04 -0.92 -2.80
N HIS A 137 -15.15 -0.50 -4.06
CA HIS A 137 -15.79 -1.27 -5.10
C HIS A 137 -14.86 -2.38 -5.59
N LYS A 138 -13.57 -2.09 -5.64
CA LYS A 138 -12.51 -3.07 -5.89
C LYS A 138 -11.19 -2.59 -5.31
N ALA A 139 -10.37 -3.52 -4.83
CA ALA A 139 -9.00 -3.29 -4.37
C ALA A 139 -8.01 -4.01 -5.30
N TYR A 140 -6.90 -3.33 -5.59
CA TYR A 140 -5.80 -3.83 -6.39
C TYR A 140 -4.53 -3.80 -5.54
N PHE A 141 -3.95 -4.96 -5.36
CA PHE A 141 -2.71 -5.15 -4.61
C PHE A 141 -1.62 -5.64 -5.55
N SER A 142 -0.47 -4.99 -5.56
CA SER A 142 0.63 -5.25 -6.49
C SER A 142 1.01 -6.74 -6.57
N HIS A 143 1.12 -7.40 -5.41
CA HIS A 143 1.50 -8.82 -5.33
C HIS A 143 0.44 -9.78 -5.88
N LEU A 144 -0.83 -9.37 -6.00
CA LEU A 144 -1.89 -10.19 -6.59
C LEU A 144 -2.05 -9.99 -8.09
N VAL A 145 -1.65 -8.82 -8.62
CA VAL A 145 -1.77 -8.49 -10.03
C VAL A 145 -0.42 -8.55 -10.77
N ASN A 146 0.67 -8.85 -10.06
CA ASN A 146 2.06 -8.92 -10.55
C ASN A 146 2.50 -7.64 -11.29
N LYS A 147 2.04 -6.50 -10.80
CA LYS A 147 2.33 -5.16 -11.33
C LYS A 147 2.44 -4.19 -10.17
N ARG A 148 3.25 -3.16 -10.31
CA ARG A 148 3.40 -2.15 -9.24
C ARG A 148 3.49 -0.73 -9.80
N LYS A 149 3.06 0.23 -9.02
CA LYS A 149 3.33 1.65 -9.23
C LYS A 149 4.85 1.92 -9.06
N PRO A 150 5.47 2.81 -9.83
CA PRO A 150 4.93 3.67 -10.89
C PRO A 150 4.95 3.06 -12.31
N GLU A 151 5.07 1.75 -12.46
CA GLU A 151 5.11 1.11 -13.79
C GLU A 151 3.81 1.39 -14.55
N PRO A 152 3.88 1.78 -15.84
CA PRO A 152 2.70 2.21 -16.60
C PRO A 152 1.60 1.15 -16.71
N ASP A 153 2.00 -0.11 -16.79
CA ASP A 153 1.11 -1.24 -17.03
C ASP A 153 0.12 -1.52 -15.88
N ILE A 154 0.40 -1.05 -14.65
CA ILE A 154 -0.56 -1.18 -13.55
C ILE A 154 -1.72 -0.20 -13.71
N PHE A 155 -1.47 1.02 -14.20
CA PHE A 155 -2.52 2.01 -14.42
C PHE A 155 -3.42 1.57 -15.58
N GLU A 156 -2.83 1.10 -16.69
CA GLU A 156 -3.58 0.53 -17.80
C GLU A 156 -4.47 -0.63 -17.33
N PHE A 157 -3.90 -1.56 -16.56
CA PHE A 157 -4.62 -2.70 -16.02
C PHE A 157 -5.80 -2.26 -15.17
N VAL A 158 -5.62 -1.34 -14.22
CA VAL A 158 -6.68 -0.86 -13.31
C VAL A 158 -7.79 -0.16 -14.09
N LEU A 159 -7.46 0.75 -15.00
CA LEU A 159 -8.45 1.47 -15.82
C LEU A 159 -9.31 0.50 -16.63
N LYS A 160 -8.68 -0.49 -17.27
CA LYS A 160 -9.36 -1.48 -18.10
C LYS A 160 -10.21 -2.44 -17.26
N ASP A 161 -9.66 -2.98 -16.18
CA ASP A 161 -10.32 -3.98 -15.36
C ASP A 161 -11.47 -3.40 -14.53
N ALA A 162 -11.33 -2.16 -14.03
CA ALA A 162 -12.39 -1.43 -13.37
C ALA A 162 -13.41 -0.84 -14.35
N GLY A 163 -13.09 -0.74 -15.65
CA GLY A 163 -13.94 -0.12 -16.66
C GLY A 163 -14.16 1.39 -16.43
N ILE A 164 -13.14 2.10 -15.95
CA ILE A 164 -13.24 3.52 -15.58
C ILE A 164 -12.52 4.42 -16.59
N ASP A 165 -13.12 5.59 -16.86
CA ASP A 165 -12.53 6.62 -17.72
C ASP A 165 -11.48 7.42 -16.93
N PRO A 166 -10.22 7.51 -17.40
CA PRO A 166 -9.18 8.28 -16.72
C PRO A 166 -9.56 9.75 -16.52
N THR A 167 -10.29 10.38 -17.47
CA THR A 167 -10.68 11.78 -17.39
C THR A 167 -11.76 12.05 -16.31
N GLU A 168 -12.44 10.99 -15.85
CA GLU A 168 -13.43 11.03 -14.77
C GLU A 168 -12.88 10.42 -13.46
N THR A 169 -11.57 10.15 -13.42
CA THR A 169 -10.90 9.46 -12.29
C THR A 169 -9.97 10.42 -11.56
N LEU A 170 -10.01 10.36 -10.23
CA LEU A 170 -9.07 10.98 -9.30
C LEU A 170 -8.19 9.91 -8.69
N PHE A 171 -6.88 10.11 -8.66
CA PHE A 171 -5.91 9.27 -7.96
C PHE A 171 -5.24 10.06 -6.83
N ILE A 172 -5.14 9.47 -5.65
CA ILE A 172 -4.51 10.08 -4.46
C ILE A 172 -3.40 9.15 -3.98
N ASP A 173 -2.17 9.66 -3.94
CA ASP A 173 -0.97 8.88 -3.58
C ASP A 173 0.08 9.82 -2.96
N ASP A 174 0.84 9.34 -1.99
CA ASP A 174 1.89 10.11 -1.30
C ASP A 174 3.22 10.14 -2.07
N ASN A 175 3.38 9.26 -3.05
CA ASN A 175 4.59 9.16 -3.85
C ASN A 175 4.49 9.98 -5.15
N ALA A 176 5.39 10.94 -5.33
CA ALA A 176 5.41 11.83 -6.48
C ALA A 176 5.58 11.10 -7.83
N ASP A 177 6.35 9.98 -7.85
CA ASP A 177 6.58 9.21 -9.07
C ASP A 177 5.29 8.46 -9.49
N ASN A 178 4.54 7.94 -8.52
CA ASN A 178 3.25 7.32 -8.77
C ASN A 178 2.24 8.33 -9.35
N VAL A 179 2.19 9.53 -8.75
CA VAL A 179 1.35 10.66 -9.21
C VAL A 179 1.73 11.08 -10.63
N ALA A 180 3.03 11.23 -10.90
CA ALA A 180 3.52 11.59 -12.23
C ALA A 180 3.17 10.52 -13.29
N ALA A 181 3.34 9.24 -12.95
CA ALA A 181 3.02 8.13 -13.85
C ALA A 181 1.51 8.04 -14.12
N ALA A 182 0.65 8.16 -13.09
CA ALA A 182 -0.80 8.14 -13.25
C ALA A 182 -1.30 9.29 -14.12
N SER A 183 -0.72 10.49 -13.98
CA SER A 183 -1.10 11.68 -14.75
C SER A 183 -0.90 11.52 -16.26
N GLN A 184 0.06 10.69 -16.70
CA GLN A 184 0.30 10.41 -18.10
C GLN A 184 -0.86 9.68 -18.78
N TRP A 185 -1.72 9.02 -18.01
CA TRP A 185 -2.94 8.37 -18.47
C TRP A 185 -4.16 9.32 -18.55
N GLY A 186 -3.97 10.61 -18.24
CA GLY A 186 -5.07 11.59 -18.18
C GLY A 186 -5.89 11.52 -16.89
N ILE A 187 -5.42 10.78 -15.89
CA ILE A 187 -6.01 10.72 -14.55
C ILE A 187 -5.73 12.03 -13.82
N LYS A 188 -6.74 12.60 -13.17
CA LYS A 188 -6.52 13.71 -12.25
C LYS A 188 -5.87 13.20 -10.98
N CYS A 189 -4.78 13.83 -10.54
CA CYS A 189 -4.02 13.34 -9.40
C CYS A 189 -3.94 14.37 -8.28
N ILE A 190 -3.90 13.89 -7.04
CA ILE A 190 -3.52 14.64 -5.84
C ILE A 190 -2.29 13.97 -5.25
N HIS A 191 -1.18 14.72 -5.17
CA HIS A 191 -0.01 14.32 -4.39
C HIS A 191 -0.32 14.60 -2.92
N HIS A 192 -0.62 13.54 -2.17
CA HIS A 192 -0.91 13.63 -0.74
C HIS A 192 0.37 13.90 0.03
N ARG A 193 0.36 14.89 0.90
CA ARG A 193 1.52 15.18 1.74
C ARG A 193 1.46 14.34 3.00
N ILE A 194 2.54 13.65 3.32
CA ILE A 194 2.65 12.89 4.57
C ILE A 194 2.46 13.86 5.74
N GLY A 195 1.53 13.53 6.63
CA GLY A 195 1.15 14.33 7.78
C GLY A 195 -0.11 15.18 7.58
N ASP A 196 -0.60 15.35 6.35
CA ASP A 196 -1.92 15.92 6.11
C ASP A 196 -3.00 14.85 6.39
N GLU A 197 -4.20 15.29 6.79
CA GLU A 197 -5.32 14.37 6.95
C GLU A 197 -6.09 14.23 5.61
N VAL A 198 -6.16 13.02 5.08
CA VAL A 198 -6.80 12.73 3.80
C VAL A 198 -8.29 13.10 3.80
N CYS A 199 -8.95 13.04 4.94
CA CYS A 199 -10.35 13.45 5.09
C CYS A 199 -10.55 14.93 4.76
N ASP A 200 -9.63 15.81 5.20
CA ASP A 200 -9.67 17.24 4.89
C ASP A 200 -9.42 17.49 3.39
N VAL A 201 -8.44 16.77 2.83
CA VAL A 201 -8.15 16.85 1.39
C VAL A 201 -9.38 16.47 0.56
N MET A 202 -10.05 15.38 0.93
CA MET A 202 -11.23 14.90 0.22
C MET A 202 -12.46 15.77 0.46
N SER A 203 -12.64 16.32 1.66
CA SER A 203 -13.71 17.29 1.96
C SER A 203 -13.59 18.55 1.09
N ASN A 204 -12.37 19.09 0.99
CA ASN A 204 -12.08 20.25 0.13
C ASN A 204 -12.30 19.95 -1.35
N PHE A 205 -11.96 18.73 -1.79
CA PHE A 205 -12.10 18.33 -3.19
C PHE A 205 -13.56 18.07 -3.59
N THR A 206 -14.31 17.36 -2.75
CA THR A 206 -15.69 16.93 -3.05
C THR A 206 -16.75 17.91 -2.60
N GLY A 207 -16.45 18.80 -1.67
CA GLY A 207 -17.41 19.66 -0.98
C GLY A 207 -18.30 18.90 0.01
N LEU A 208 -18.03 17.64 0.29
CA LEU A 208 -18.75 16.82 1.28
C LEU A 208 -18.18 17.06 2.68
N SER A 209 -19.02 17.03 3.70
CA SER A 209 -18.57 16.97 5.09
C SER A 209 -18.20 15.51 5.40
N LEU A 210 -16.90 15.23 5.42
CA LEU A 210 -16.34 13.89 5.62
C LEU A 210 -15.77 13.76 7.06
N SER A 211 -16.56 14.22 8.03
CA SER A 211 -16.21 14.18 9.47
C SER A 211 -16.70 12.90 10.15
#